data_5f584041c4471c8a4d791a6c8e5d73fd
#
_entry.id   5f584041c4471c8a4d791a6c8e5d73fd
#
_cell.length_a   1.000
_cell.length_b   1.000
_cell.length_c   1.000
_cell.angle_alpha   90.00
_cell.angle_beta   90.00
_cell.angle_gamma   90.00
#
_symmetry.space_group_name_H-M   'P 1'
#
loop_
_entity.id
_entity.type
_entity.pdbx_description
1 polymer ?
#
loop_
_entity_poly.entity_id
_entity_poly.type
_entity_poly.pdbx_seq_one_letter_code
_entity_poly.pdbx_strand_id
1 'polypeptide(L)'
;FFHNRISFDAAYYNRNSDKQIFSLSMDPSSGYTAQNMNLGKVRNRGVELLVSATPIQTRDFSWMVSWNFTKNWSKVISLPEELGGQTVIYGLNGGTSMYAITGEPVGVFKAEVPKRDPEGHIVVNAANGLPVAAKEFAICGNMNYDYQMGVSTTLKYKGVSLSADLDIRQGGVMYSRTKDINYFTGNAIQTAYNDRNTMIVPNSVNEIINADGTISYVENTTPISSANMQAGNPGTFWGNGGFDMGSYSLIDKSYIKLRSIALSWELPNKWLANTPFQAVRLSAFGNNLFLWTPSDNTFVDPEMSSFGNDLEGQ
;
A
#
# COMPACT_ATOMS: atom_id res chain seq x y z
N PHE A 1 0.69 34.16 14.60
CA PHE A 1 -0.32 35.12 14.13
C PHE A 1 -1.48 35.21 15.14
N PHE A 2 -2.29 36.26 15.09
CA PHE A 2 -3.53 36.43 15.89
C PHE A 2 -3.32 36.24 17.41
N HIS A 3 -2.38 36.93 18.03
CA HIS A 3 -2.04 36.79 19.46
C HIS A 3 -1.62 35.36 19.83
N ASN A 4 -0.76 34.75 19.03
CA ASN A 4 -0.25 33.38 19.18
C ASN A 4 -1.31 32.28 19.05
N ARG A 5 -2.46 32.57 18.42
CA ARG A 5 -3.51 31.57 18.19
C ARG A 5 -3.30 30.69 16.96
N ILE A 6 -2.45 31.14 16.02
CA ILE A 6 -2.13 30.40 14.80
C ILE A 6 -0.63 30.42 14.61
N SER A 7 -0.05 29.23 14.43
CA SER A 7 1.32 29.05 13.96
C SER A 7 1.30 28.27 12.64
N PHE A 8 2.24 28.61 11.77
CA PHE A 8 2.41 27.98 10.48
C PHE A 8 3.89 27.78 10.23
N ASP A 9 4.24 26.57 9.83
CA ASP A 9 5.58 26.19 9.39
C ASP A 9 5.46 25.52 8.02
N ALA A 10 6.34 25.90 7.08
CA ALA A 10 6.36 25.32 5.75
C ALA A 10 7.79 25.10 5.30
N ALA A 11 8.09 23.91 4.82
CA ALA A 11 9.37 23.55 4.27
C ALA A 11 9.21 22.98 2.85
N TYR A 12 10.13 23.35 1.97
CA TYR A 12 10.33 22.71 0.68
C TYR A 12 11.77 22.20 0.62
N TYR A 13 11.93 20.99 0.17
CA TYR A 13 13.26 20.42 -0.02
C TYR A 13 13.42 19.82 -1.43
N ASN A 14 14.67 19.85 -1.91
CA ASN A 14 15.10 19.19 -3.14
C ASN A 14 16.48 18.58 -2.91
N ARG A 15 16.54 17.27 -2.79
CA ARG A 15 17.76 16.53 -2.48
C ARG A 15 18.09 15.57 -3.60
N ASN A 16 19.33 15.62 -4.08
CA ASN A 16 19.91 14.60 -4.93
C ASN A 16 20.83 13.72 -4.09
N SER A 17 20.69 12.42 -4.25
CA SER A 17 21.56 11.41 -3.65
C SER A 17 22.27 10.69 -4.77
N ASP A 18 23.58 10.78 -4.78
CA ASP A 18 24.43 10.12 -5.77
C ASP A 18 25.09 8.88 -5.14
N LYS A 19 25.45 7.91 -5.95
CA LYS A 19 26.19 6.70 -5.54
C LYS A 19 25.48 5.92 -4.43
N GLN A 20 24.17 5.74 -4.56
CA GLN A 20 23.41 4.90 -3.63
C GLN A 20 23.87 3.45 -3.75
N ILE A 21 24.11 2.80 -2.63
CA ILE A 21 24.53 1.39 -2.59
C ILE A 21 23.28 0.52 -2.55
N PHE A 22 23.18 -0.38 -3.52
CA PHE A 22 22.15 -1.42 -3.54
C PHE A 22 22.82 -2.79 -3.67
N SER A 23 22.16 -3.80 -3.11
CA SER A 23 22.55 -5.19 -3.32
C SER A 23 21.77 -5.73 -4.52
N LEU A 24 22.50 -6.08 -5.57
CA LEU A 24 21.94 -6.68 -6.78
C LEU A 24 22.09 -8.19 -6.70
N SER A 25 21.02 -8.93 -7.05
CA SER A 25 21.11 -10.37 -7.26
C SER A 25 22.04 -10.66 -8.43
N MET A 26 22.96 -11.59 -8.23
CA MET A 26 23.85 -12.07 -9.27
C MET A 26 23.45 -13.48 -9.72
N ASP A 27 23.83 -13.81 -10.97
CA ASP A 27 23.67 -15.17 -11.44
C ASP A 27 24.51 -16.11 -10.56
N PRO A 28 23.92 -17.20 -10.01
CA PRO A 28 24.63 -18.16 -9.16
C PRO A 28 25.86 -18.78 -9.83
N SER A 29 25.93 -18.77 -11.16
CA SER A 29 27.11 -19.26 -11.92
C SER A 29 28.37 -18.41 -11.66
N SER A 30 28.22 -17.18 -11.17
CA SER A 30 29.34 -16.32 -10.78
C SER A 30 30.00 -16.71 -9.46
N GLY A 31 29.39 -17.64 -8.70
CA GLY A 31 29.81 -18.00 -7.35
C GLY A 31 29.36 -17.05 -6.23
N TYR A 32 28.60 -16.01 -6.59
CA TYR A 32 28.03 -15.02 -5.66
C TYR A 32 26.52 -14.93 -5.85
N THR A 33 25.77 -14.72 -4.76
CA THR A 33 24.31 -14.54 -4.82
C THR A 33 23.91 -13.09 -4.93
N ALA A 34 24.79 -12.17 -4.51
CA ALA A 34 24.53 -10.73 -4.58
C ALA A 34 25.84 -9.94 -4.65
N GLN A 35 25.78 -8.77 -5.25
CA GLN A 35 26.87 -7.78 -5.31
C GLN A 35 26.34 -6.41 -4.90
N ASN A 36 27.07 -5.75 -4.00
CA ASN A 36 26.79 -4.35 -3.68
C ASN A 36 27.39 -3.43 -4.75
N MET A 37 26.54 -2.65 -5.38
CA MET A 37 26.94 -1.70 -6.40
C MET A 37 26.45 -0.28 -6.07
N ASN A 38 27.21 0.72 -6.52
CA ASN A 38 26.77 2.11 -6.47
C ASN A 38 25.76 2.33 -7.61
N LEU A 39 24.46 2.34 -7.27
CA LEU A 39 23.39 2.53 -8.22
C LEU A 39 23.01 3.99 -8.34
N GLY A 40 23.49 4.62 -9.40
CA GLY A 40 22.94 5.82 -9.99
C GLY A 40 22.64 7.01 -9.08
N LYS A 41 21.73 7.81 -9.54
CA LYS A 41 21.30 9.07 -8.93
C LYS A 41 19.80 9.06 -8.66
N VAL A 42 19.42 9.40 -7.43
CA VAL A 42 18.03 9.54 -7.02
C VAL A 42 17.78 10.98 -6.57
N ARG A 43 16.66 11.53 -6.98
CA ARG A 43 16.18 12.84 -6.53
C ARG A 43 14.91 12.69 -5.71
N ASN A 44 14.89 13.33 -4.54
CA ASN A 44 13.72 13.49 -3.69
C ASN A 44 13.40 14.98 -3.57
N ARG A 45 12.16 15.35 -3.83
CA ARG A 45 11.62 16.69 -3.63
C ARG A 45 10.37 16.57 -2.79
N GLY A 46 10.12 17.54 -1.93
CA GLY A 46 8.92 17.48 -1.14
C GLY A 46 8.53 18.80 -0.50
N VAL A 47 7.32 18.80 -0.01
CA VAL A 47 6.75 19.86 0.81
C VAL A 47 6.30 19.29 2.13
N GLU A 48 6.54 20.06 3.19
CA GLU A 48 6.08 19.77 4.54
C GLU A 48 5.39 20.99 5.09
N LEU A 49 4.21 20.82 5.65
CA LEU A 49 3.41 21.87 6.23
C LEU A 49 3.00 21.48 7.65
N LEU A 50 3.07 22.40 8.58
CA LEU A 50 2.52 22.27 9.92
C LEU A 50 1.70 23.52 10.23
N VAL A 51 0.45 23.32 10.56
CA VAL A 51 -0.48 24.37 10.99
C VAL A 51 -1.00 24.00 12.37
N SER A 52 -0.82 24.88 13.35
CA SER A 52 -1.44 24.73 14.65
C SER A 52 -2.29 25.93 14.96
N ALA A 53 -3.48 25.72 15.47
CA ALA A 53 -4.42 26.76 15.79
C ALA A 53 -5.12 26.51 17.14
N THR A 54 -5.46 27.60 17.82
CA THR A 54 -6.38 27.63 18.94
C THR A 54 -7.60 28.47 18.55
N PRO A 55 -8.57 27.88 17.76
CA PRO A 55 -9.68 28.64 17.22
C PRO A 55 -10.55 29.28 18.32
N ILE A 56 -10.73 28.58 19.42
CA ILE A 56 -11.53 29.02 20.54
C ILE A 56 -10.71 28.94 21.82
N GLN A 57 -10.64 30.04 22.53
CA GLN A 57 -10.03 30.13 23.86
C GLN A 57 -10.81 31.11 24.71
N THR A 58 -11.47 30.57 25.71
CA THR A 58 -12.20 31.33 26.73
C THR A 58 -11.66 30.95 28.13
N ARG A 59 -12.22 31.50 29.19
CA ARG A 59 -11.86 31.15 30.55
C ARG A 59 -12.09 29.65 30.85
N ASP A 60 -13.19 29.09 30.36
CA ASP A 60 -13.64 27.75 30.73
C ASP A 60 -13.51 26.73 29.59
N PHE A 61 -13.30 27.20 28.36
CA PHE A 61 -13.21 26.36 27.17
C PHE A 61 -12.02 26.73 26.29
N SER A 62 -11.27 25.71 25.85
CA SER A 62 -10.26 25.88 24.79
C SER A 62 -10.35 24.73 23.81
N TRP A 63 -10.15 25.05 22.51
CA TRP A 63 -10.01 24.08 21.46
C TRP A 63 -8.69 24.34 20.73
N MET A 64 -7.83 23.35 20.72
CA MET A 64 -6.58 23.34 19.97
C MET A 64 -6.67 22.30 18.85
N VAL A 65 -6.17 22.62 17.68
CA VAL A 65 -6.04 21.73 16.54
C VAL A 65 -4.68 21.91 15.90
N SER A 66 -4.04 20.81 15.52
CA SER A 66 -2.81 20.81 14.74
C SER A 66 -2.99 19.90 13.54
N TRP A 67 -2.52 20.34 12.39
CA TRP A 67 -2.54 19.61 11.15
C TRP A 67 -1.14 19.62 10.54
N ASN A 68 -0.64 18.45 10.20
CA ASN A 68 0.58 18.30 9.42
C ASN A 68 0.28 17.64 8.08
N PHE A 69 1.07 18.00 7.07
CA PHE A 69 0.98 17.45 5.72
C PHE A 69 2.38 17.28 5.17
N THR A 70 2.62 16.12 4.54
CA THR A 70 3.89 15.81 3.89
C THR A 70 3.62 15.16 2.54
N LYS A 71 4.30 15.65 1.50
CA LYS A 71 4.32 15.03 0.19
C LYS A 71 5.74 14.97 -0.34
N ASN A 72 6.18 13.77 -0.71
CA ASN A 72 7.49 13.53 -1.33
C ASN A 72 7.32 13.04 -2.77
N TRP A 73 8.13 13.57 -3.67
CA TRP A 73 8.28 13.07 -5.05
C TRP A 73 9.67 12.47 -5.20
N SER A 74 9.74 11.16 -5.29
CA SER A 74 10.96 10.42 -5.57
C SER A 74 11.11 10.21 -7.08
N LYS A 75 12.33 10.26 -7.60
CA LYS A 75 12.63 9.93 -9.00
C LYS A 75 14.04 9.35 -9.15
N VAL A 76 14.15 8.22 -9.84
CA VAL A 76 15.43 7.69 -10.30
C VAL A 76 15.89 8.52 -11.51
N ILE A 77 16.99 9.24 -11.36
CA ILE A 77 17.50 10.13 -12.40
C ILE A 77 18.37 9.36 -13.40
N SER A 78 19.22 8.47 -12.89
CA SER A 78 20.07 7.61 -13.72
C SER A 78 20.43 6.33 -12.99
N LEU A 79 20.62 5.27 -13.74
CA LEU A 79 21.21 4.00 -13.32
C LEU A 79 22.47 3.76 -14.16
N PRO A 80 23.38 2.86 -13.74
CA PRO A 80 24.49 2.41 -14.60
C PRO A 80 23.98 1.89 -15.93
N GLU A 81 24.73 2.16 -17.01
CA GLU A 81 24.36 1.79 -18.39
C GLU A 81 24.21 0.27 -18.55
N GLU A 82 25.02 -0.49 -17.83
CA GLU A 82 25.04 -1.95 -17.84
C GLU A 82 23.70 -2.57 -17.39
N LEU A 83 22.88 -1.81 -16.64
CA LEU A 83 21.58 -2.27 -16.15
C LEU A 83 20.43 -2.03 -17.16
N GLY A 84 20.70 -1.42 -18.32
CA GLY A 84 19.67 -1.18 -19.32
C GLY A 84 18.51 -0.30 -18.84
N GLY A 85 18.75 0.59 -17.84
CA GLY A 85 17.76 1.55 -17.34
C GLY A 85 16.80 1.03 -16.28
N GLN A 86 16.90 -0.23 -15.88
CA GLN A 86 16.10 -0.80 -14.77
C GLN A 86 16.87 -1.89 -14.02
N THR A 87 16.53 -2.08 -12.74
CA THR A 87 17.07 -3.18 -11.94
C THR A 87 16.08 -3.60 -10.87
N VAL A 88 16.12 -4.90 -10.51
CA VAL A 88 15.37 -5.43 -9.36
C VAL A 88 16.05 -4.95 -8.09
N ILE A 89 15.30 -4.32 -7.21
CA ILE A 89 15.74 -3.95 -5.86
C ILE A 89 15.40 -5.05 -4.86
N TYR A 90 14.21 -5.64 -5.01
CA TYR A 90 13.71 -6.67 -4.11
C TYR A 90 12.79 -7.63 -4.87
N GLY A 91 13.09 -8.94 -4.77
CA GLY A 91 12.25 -10.00 -5.33
C GLY A 91 11.18 -10.42 -4.33
N LEU A 92 9.94 -10.51 -4.79
CA LEU A 92 8.78 -10.97 -4.03
C LEU A 92 8.27 -12.30 -4.60
N ASN A 93 7.27 -12.88 -3.97
CA ASN A 93 6.64 -14.09 -4.46
C ASN A 93 5.62 -13.82 -5.59
N GLY A 94 5.14 -14.86 -6.24
CA GLY A 94 4.00 -14.78 -7.18
C GLY A 94 4.26 -13.96 -8.43
N GLY A 95 5.50 -13.96 -8.96
CA GLY A 95 5.81 -13.19 -10.17
C GLY A 95 5.77 -11.68 -9.96
N THR A 96 6.06 -11.20 -8.75
CA THR A 96 6.13 -9.77 -8.39
C THR A 96 7.54 -9.40 -7.98
N SER A 97 8.00 -8.23 -8.36
CA SER A 97 9.28 -7.67 -7.90
C SER A 97 9.23 -6.16 -7.84
N MET A 98 10.03 -5.60 -6.97
CA MET A 98 10.22 -4.16 -6.85
C MET A 98 11.46 -3.72 -7.63
N TYR A 99 11.31 -2.66 -8.40
CA TYR A 99 12.32 -2.15 -9.32
C TYR A 99 12.74 -0.71 -9.02
N ALA A 100 13.98 -0.39 -9.37
CA ALA A 100 14.39 0.95 -9.73
C ALA A 100 14.38 1.04 -11.26
N ILE A 101 13.67 2.05 -11.80
CA ILE A 101 13.53 2.29 -13.24
C ILE A 101 13.88 3.75 -13.49
N THR A 102 14.77 4.03 -14.42
CA THR A 102 15.15 5.40 -14.79
C THR A 102 13.92 6.18 -15.26
N GLY A 103 13.69 7.33 -14.65
CA GLY A 103 12.54 8.18 -14.96
C GLY A 103 11.34 7.97 -14.02
N GLU A 104 11.24 6.85 -13.35
CA GLU A 104 10.16 6.47 -12.43
C GLU A 104 10.50 6.77 -10.96
N PRO A 105 9.52 6.74 -10.06
CA PRO A 105 9.77 6.74 -8.62
C PRO A 105 10.63 5.55 -8.18
N VAL A 106 11.35 5.68 -7.08
CA VAL A 106 12.03 4.53 -6.47
C VAL A 106 10.99 3.57 -5.92
N GLY A 107 11.17 2.26 -6.15
CA GLY A 107 10.28 1.23 -5.61
C GLY A 107 9.00 1.04 -6.42
N VAL A 108 9.15 0.95 -7.74
CA VAL A 108 8.07 0.57 -8.65
C VAL A 108 7.85 -0.94 -8.57
N PHE A 109 6.60 -1.36 -8.39
CA PHE A 109 6.24 -2.77 -8.49
C PHE A 109 5.95 -3.14 -9.94
N LYS A 110 6.65 -4.16 -10.43
CA LYS A 110 6.30 -4.86 -11.66
C LYS A 110 5.85 -6.26 -11.31
N ALA A 111 4.76 -6.67 -11.93
CA ALA A 111 4.15 -7.97 -11.67
C ALA A 111 3.67 -8.61 -12.96
N GLU A 112 3.53 -9.92 -12.91
CA GLU A 112 2.80 -10.66 -13.91
C GLU A 112 1.33 -10.25 -13.88
N VAL A 113 0.76 -9.99 -15.05
CA VAL A 113 -0.63 -9.56 -15.24
C VAL A 113 -1.31 -10.43 -16.29
N PRO A 114 -2.65 -10.54 -16.27
CA PRO A 114 -3.37 -11.21 -17.35
C PRO A 114 -3.15 -10.52 -18.69
N LYS A 115 -2.93 -11.31 -19.74
CA LYS A 115 -2.92 -10.81 -21.11
C LYS A 115 -4.29 -10.24 -21.46
N ARG A 116 -4.30 -9.09 -22.15
CA ARG A 116 -5.52 -8.44 -22.63
C ARG A 116 -5.48 -8.22 -24.12
N ASP A 117 -6.65 -8.22 -24.73
CA ASP A 117 -6.84 -7.79 -26.10
C ASP A 117 -6.76 -6.25 -26.21
N PRO A 118 -6.77 -5.65 -27.42
CA PRO A 118 -6.77 -4.20 -27.59
C PRO A 118 -7.96 -3.46 -26.98
N GLU A 119 -9.05 -4.14 -26.70
CA GLU A 119 -10.27 -3.60 -26.08
C GLU A 119 -10.27 -3.75 -24.55
N GLY A 120 -9.27 -4.45 -23.99
CA GLY A 120 -9.07 -4.60 -22.55
C GLY A 120 -9.67 -5.89 -21.96
N HIS A 121 -10.26 -6.77 -22.78
CA HIS A 121 -10.79 -8.05 -22.32
C HIS A 121 -9.67 -9.00 -21.93
N ILE A 122 -9.92 -9.86 -20.92
CA ILE A 122 -8.94 -10.87 -20.48
C ILE A 122 -8.83 -11.96 -21.54
N VAL A 123 -7.61 -12.24 -22.00
CA VAL A 123 -7.34 -13.36 -22.89
C VAL A 123 -7.25 -14.65 -22.06
N VAL A 124 -8.01 -15.66 -22.45
CA VAL A 124 -8.02 -16.96 -21.79
C VAL A 124 -7.56 -18.08 -22.75
N ASN A 125 -7.09 -19.16 -22.17
CA ASN A 125 -6.73 -20.36 -22.90
C ASN A 125 -7.99 -21.09 -23.37
N ALA A 126 -8.15 -21.25 -24.67
CA ALA A 126 -9.32 -21.90 -25.29
C ALA A 126 -9.52 -23.36 -24.84
N ALA A 127 -8.49 -24.04 -24.32
CA ALA A 127 -8.61 -25.43 -23.90
C ALA A 127 -9.18 -25.58 -22.48
N ASN A 128 -9.02 -24.59 -21.59
CA ASN A 128 -9.38 -24.73 -20.16
C ASN A 128 -10.02 -23.49 -19.53
N GLY A 129 -10.18 -22.40 -20.28
CA GLY A 129 -10.81 -21.16 -19.82
C GLY A 129 -9.97 -20.33 -18.83
N LEU A 130 -8.76 -20.76 -18.45
CA LEU A 130 -7.92 -20.04 -17.52
C LEU A 130 -7.27 -18.80 -18.18
N PRO A 131 -7.14 -17.68 -17.46
CA PRO A 131 -6.42 -16.52 -17.95
C PRO A 131 -4.98 -16.85 -18.38
N VAL A 132 -4.52 -16.21 -19.44
CA VAL A 132 -3.17 -16.33 -19.97
C VAL A 132 -2.34 -15.16 -19.45
N ALA A 133 -1.13 -15.44 -18.97
CA ALA A 133 -0.19 -14.41 -18.54
C ALA A 133 0.26 -13.52 -19.71
N ALA A 134 0.41 -12.23 -19.45
CA ALA A 134 1.08 -11.36 -20.39
C ALA A 134 2.56 -11.77 -20.51
N LYS A 135 3.13 -11.56 -21.70
CA LYS A 135 4.53 -11.91 -21.98
C LYS A 135 5.52 -11.11 -21.12
N GLU A 136 5.16 -9.90 -20.79
CA GLU A 136 6.01 -8.97 -20.03
C GLU A 136 5.31 -8.53 -18.74
N PHE A 137 6.10 -8.32 -17.70
CA PHE A 137 5.62 -7.78 -16.43
C PHE A 137 5.20 -6.32 -16.61
N ALA A 138 4.02 -5.97 -16.13
CA ALA A 138 3.51 -4.61 -16.13
C ALA A 138 3.88 -3.84 -14.85
N ILE A 139 3.95 -2.52 -14.97
CA ILE A 139 4.03 -1.62 -13.81
C ILE A 139 2.66 -1.58 -13.14
N CYS A 140 2.61 -1.97 -11.86
CA CYS A 140 1.40 -2.07 -11.05
C CYS A 140 1.34 -1.06 -9.91
N GLY A 141 2.15 -0.02 -9.94
CA GLY A 141 2.21 1.02 -8.95
C GLY A 141 3.60 1.17 -8.31
N ASN A 142 3.70 1.93 -7.25
CA ASN A 142 4.93 2.14 -6.51
C ASN A 142 4.69 2.17 -5.00
N MET A 143 5.76 1.99 -4.21
CA MET A 143 5.69 1.92 -2.75
C MET A 143 5.43 3.25 -2.04
N ASN A 144 5.55 4.38 -2.74
CA ASN A 144 5.51 5.69 -2.10
C ASN A 144 4.07 6.16 -1.92
N TYR A 145 3.77 6.75 -0.77
CA TYR A 145 2.50 7.45 -0.57
C TYR A 145 2.45 8.71 -1.44
N ASP A 146 1.28 9.04 -1.95
CA ASP A 146 1.03 10.31 -2.64
C ASP A 146 1.14 11.48 -1.69
N TYR A 147 0.64 11.31 -0.47
CA TYR A 147 0.81 12.23 0.66
C TYR A 147 0.48 11.56 2.00
N GLN A 148 0.92 12.21 3.07
CA GLN A 148 0.63 11.82 4.45
C GLN A 148 0.14 13.04 5.22
N MET A 149 -0.85 12.84 6.09
CA MET A 149 -1.41 13.88 6.95
C MET A 149 -1.63 13.35 8.35
N GLY A 150 -1.42 14.22 9.33
CA GLY A 150 -1.83 14.01 10.70
C GLY A 150 -2.75 15.13 11.17
N VAL A 151 -3.76 14.78 11.95
CA VAL A 151 -4.64 15.74 12.61
C VAL A 151 -4.70 15.42 14.09
N SER A 152 -4.25 16.35 14.92
CA SER A 152 -4.37 16.26 16.37
C SER A 152 -5.35 17.31 16.87
N THR A 153 -6.28 16.94 17.73
CA THR A 153 -7.23 17.86 18.35
C THR A 153 -7.30 17.69 19.84
N THR A 154 -7.44 18.78 20.56
CA THR A 154 -7.64 18.80 22.01
C THR A 154 -8.72 19.81 22.39
N LEU A 155 -9.76 19.32 23.03
CA LEU A 155 -10.85 20.10 23.61
C LEU A 155 -10.72 20.09 25.14
N LYS A 156 -10.76 21.25 25.76
CA LYS A 156 -10.76 21.37 27.23
C LYS A 156 -11.96 22.18 27.69
N TYR A 157 -12.68 21.67 28.68
CA TYR A 157 -13.82 22.33 29.29
C TYR A 157 -13.88 22.05 30.79
N LYS A 158 -13.72 23.07 31.62
CA LYS A 158 -13.87 23.00 33.10
C LYS A 158 -13.23 21.78 33.76
N GLY A 159 -11.96 21.51 33.42
CA GLY A 159 -11.20 20.37 33.97
C GLY A 159 -11.36 19.06 33.18
N VAL A 160 -12.33 18.97 32.27
CA VAL A 160 -12.41 17.82 31.33
C VAL A 160 -11.58 18.13 30.08
N SER A 161 -10.82 17.15 29.61
CA SER A 161 -10.02 17.25 28.37
C SER A 161 -10.27 16.02 27.51
N LEU A 162 -10.62 16.27 26.25
CA LEU A 162 -10.73 15.24 25.22
C LEU A 162 -9.66 15.52 24.15
N SER A 163 -8.83 14.54 23.87
CA SER A 163 -7.87 14.60 22.76
C SER A 163 -8.05 13.44 21.80
N ALA A 164 -7.76 13.66 20.53
CA ALA A 164 -7.76 12.63 19.50
C ALA A 164 -6.69 12.93 18.44
N ASP A 165 -6.06 11.85 17.95
CA ASP A 165 -5.05 11.89 16.89
C ASP A 165 -5.46 10.99 15.73
N LEU A 166 -5.51 11.57 14.54
CA LEU A 166 -5.78 10.87 13.28
C LEU A 166 -4.50 10.85 12.44
N ASP A 167 -4.22 9.71 11.83
CA ASP A 167 -3.18 9.54 10.81
C ASP A 167 -3.83 9.11 9.50
N ILE A 168 -3.48 9.78 8.41
CA ILE A 168 -4.03 9.58 7.08
C ILE A 168 -2.87 9.42 6.12
N ARG A 169 -2.84 8.33 5.38
CA ARG A 169 -1.90 8.11 4.29
C ARG A 169 -2.66 7.73 3.06
N GLN A 170 -2.30 8.34 1.94
CA GLN A 170 -2.98 8.14 0.68
C GLN A 170 -2.00 7.68 -0.39
N GLY A 171 -2.43 6.69 -1.18
CA GLY A 171 -1.68 6.15 -2.31
C GLY A 171 -0.58 5.17 -1.90
N GLY A 172 0.15 4.74 -2.89
CA GLY A 172 1.13 3.69 -2.79
C GLY A 172 0.52 2.29 -2.79
N VAL A 173 1.29 1.32 -3.22
CA VAL A 173 0.92 -0.08 -3.17
C VAL A 173 1.93 -0.87 -2.34
N MET A 174 1.51 -2.01 -1.84
CA MET A 174 2.37 -2.98 -1.17
C MET A 174 1.97 -4.40 -1.58
N TYR A 175 2.92 -5.32 -1.49
CA TYR A 175 2.64 -6.73 -1.69
C TYR A 175 2.06 -7.33 -0.40
N SER A 176 0.95 -8.03 -0.50
CA SER A 176 0.33 -8.72 0.63
C SER A 176 0.47 -10.23 0.50
N ARG A 177 1.42 -10.79 1.22
CA ARG A 177 1.58 -12.24 1.32
C ARG A 177 0.36 -12.91 1.97
N THR A 178 -0.28 -12.23 2.90
CA THR A 178 -1.52 -12.71 3.54
C THR A 178 -2.64 -12.86 2.51
N LYS A 179 -2.82 -11.88 1.63
CA LYS A 179 -3.79 -11.96 0.53
C LYS A 179 -3.46 -13.14 -0.38
N ASP A 180 -2.23 -13.23 -0.86
CA ASP A 180 -1.73 -14.30 -1.72
C ASP A 180 -2.01 -15.69 -1.13
N ILE A 181 -1.59 -15.94 0.10
CA ILE A 181 -1.80 -17.23 0.77
C ILE A 181 -3.29 -17.53 0.98
N ASN A 182 -4.10 -16.56 1.40
CA ASN A 182 -5.53 -16.78 1.62
C ASN A 182 -6.27 -17.16 0.33
N TYR A 183 -5.87 -16.59 -0.80
CA TYR A 183 -6.42 -17.00 -2.09
C TYR A 183 -5.93 -18.37 -2.50
N PHE A 184 -4.63 -18.62 -2.42
CA PHE A 184 -4.06 -19.92 -2.74
C PHE A 184 -4.69 -21.05 -1.91
N THR A 185 -4.87 -20.87 -0.61
CA THR A 185 -5.42 -21.89 0.29
C THR A 185 -6.95 -21.96 0.28
N GLY A 186 -7.63 -21.02 -0.38
CA GLY A 186 -9.09 -20.96 -0.42
C GLY A 186 -9.74 -20.42 0.85
N ASN A 187 -8.99 -19.71 1.71
CA ASN A 187 -9.52 -19.08 2.92
C ASN A 187 -10.12 -17.68 2.67
N ALA A 188 -9.82 -17.04 1.55
CA ALA A 188 -10.47 -15.80 1.15
C ALA A 188 -11.91 -16.07 0.70
N ILE A 189 -12.87 -15.23 1.15
CA ILE A 189 -14.30 -15.40 0.81
C ILE A 189 -14.54 -15.39 -0.71
N GLN A 190 -13.74 -14.64 -1.46
CA GLN A 190 -13.81 -14.57 -2.91
C GLN A 190 -13.57 -15.93 -3.58
N THR A 191 -12.79 -16.81 -2.95
CA THR A 191 -12.51 -18.15 -3.47
C THR A 191 -13.72 -19.08 -3.38
N ALA A 192 -14.75 -18.70 -2.63
CA ALA A 192 -16.05 -19.40 -2.60
C ALA A 192 -17.01 -18.96 -3.72
N TYR A 193 -16.54 -18.09 -4.64
CA TYR A 193 -17.37 -17.64 -5.77
C TYR A 193 -17.98 -18.83 -6.52
N ASN A 194 -19.28 -18.73 -6.81
CA ASN A 194 -20.09 -19.77 -7.48
C ASN A 194 -19.94 -21.17 -6.82
N ASP A 195 -19.79 -21.20 -5.49
CA ASP A 195 -19.55 -22.45 -4.73
C ASP A 195 -18.40 -23.31 -5.28
N ARG A 196 -17.40 -22.65 -5.90
CA ARG A 196 -16.26 -23.28 -6.61
C ARG A 196 -16.68 -24.21 -7.76
N ASN A 197 -17.85 -23.98 -8.30
CA ASN A 197 -18.31 -24.68 -9.51
C ASN A 197 -17.67 -24.09 -10.76
N THR A 198 -17.89 -24.79 -11.86
CA THR A 198 -17.52 -24.36 -13.23
C THR A 198 -18.01 -22.95 -13.51
N MET A 199 -17.16 -22.09 -14.06
CA MET A 199 -17.50 -20.74 -14.48
C MET A 199 -16.78 -20.32 -15.76
N ILE A 200 -17.37 -19.38 -16.50
CA ILE A 200 -16.70 -18.65 -17.58
C ILE A 200 -16.16 -17.34 -17.01
N VAL A 201 -14.89 -17.01 -17.30
CA VAL A 201 -14.30 -15.71 -16.89
C VAL A 201 -15.10 -14.59 -17.54
N PRO A 202 -15.69 -13.65 -16.78
CA PRO A 202 -16.47 -12.56 -17.35
C PRO A 202 -15.62 -11.66 -18.26
N ASN A 203 -16.21 -11.16 -19.34
CA ASN A 203 -15.55 -10.25 -20.30
C ASN A 203 -14.20 -10.79 -20.78
N SER A 204 -14.14 -12.06 -21.15
CA SER A 204 -12.95 -12.72 -21.63
C SER A 204 -13.08 -13.18 -23.08
N VAL A 205 -11.93 -13.30 -23.73
CA VAL A 205 -11.80 -13.67 -25.13
C VAL A 205 -10.77 -14.76 -25.34
N ASN A 206 -10.95 -15.54 -26.40
CA ASN A 206 -9.95 -16.46 -26.92
C ASN A 206 -9.19 -15.78 -28.05
N GLU A 207 -7.87 -15.92 -28.02
CA GLU A 207 -6.99 -15.48 -29.11
C GLU A 207 -6.92 -16.55 -30.21
N ILE A 208 -7.10 -16.15 -31.45
CA ILE A 208 -6.98 -17.00 -32.63
C ILE A 208 -5.83 -16.46 -33.50
N ILE A 209 -4.87 -17.31 -33.81
CA ILE A 209 -3.84 -17.03 -34.81
C ILE A 209 -4.36 -17.50 -36.15
N ASN A 210 -4.67 -16.59 -37.05
CA ASN A 210 -5.15 -16.85 -38.36
C ASN A 210 -4.04 -17.44 -39.27
N ALA A 211 -4.47 -18.04 -40.40
CA ALA A 211 -3.54 -18.67 -41.35
C ALA A 211 -2.54 -17.68 -41.98
N ASP A 212 -2.88 -16.40 -42.03
CA ASP A 212 -2.02 -15.30 -42.51
C ASP A 212 -1.10 -14.72 -41.41
N GLY A 213 -1.15 -15.28 -40.18
CA GLY A 213 -0.36 -14.82 -39.04
C GLY A 213 -0.98 -13.64 -38.29
N THR A 214 -2.14 -13.15 -38.69
CA THR A 214 -2.86 -12.11 -37.94
C THR A 214 -3.53 -12.70 -36.70
N ILE A 215 -3.74 -11.86 -35.70
CA ILE A 215 -4.41 -12.23 -34.45
C ILE A 215 -5.82 -11.66 -34.46
N SER A 216 -6.80 -12.51 -34.18
CA SER A 216 -8.19 -12.12 -33.93
C SER A 216 -8.65 -12.62 -32.56
N TYR A 217 -9.69 -11.99 -32.03
CA TYR A 217 -10.25 -12.32 -30.73
C TYR A 217 -11.72 -12.68 -30.88
N VAL A 218 -12.16 -13.72 -30.18
CA VAL A 218 -13.55 -14.15 -30.15
C VAL A 218 -14.02 -14.31 -28.72
N GLU A 219 -15.29 -14.11 -28.45
CA GLU A 219 -15.87 -14.28 -27.14
C GLU A 219 -15.53 -15.65 -26.54
N ASN A 220 -15.14 -15.69 -25.29
CA ASN A 220 -14.84 -16.92 -24.59
C ASN A 220 -16.13 -17.67 -24.22
N THR A 221 -16.26 -18.89 -24.67
CA THR A 221 -17.33 -19.84 -24.32
C THR A 221 -16.81 -21.04 -23.53
N THR A 222 -15.49 -21.11 -23.27
CA THR A 222 -14.85 -22.22 -22.53
C THR A 222 -14.90 -21.98 -21.04
N PRO A 223 -15.60 -22.82 -20.27
CA PRO A 223 -15.64 -22.70 -18.83
C PRO A 223 -14.36 -23.23 -18.18
N ILE A 224 -13.97 -22.64 -17.07
CA ILE A 224 -13.03 -23.23 -16.13
C ILE A 224 -13.73 -24.41 -15.46
N SER A 225 -13.10 -25.59 -15.46
CA SER A 225 -13.66 -26.77 -14.79
C SER A 225 -13.72 -26.61 -13.27
N SER A 226 -14.60 -27.33 -12.59
CA SER A 226 -14.65 -27.35 -11.12
C SER A 226 -13.33 -27.78 -10.48
N ALA A 227 -12.58 -28.66 -11.12
CA ALA A 227 -11.24 -29.06 -10.67
C ALA A 227 -10.26 -27.87 -10.69
N ASN A 228 -10.32 -27.04 -11.73
CA ASN A 228 -9.50 -25.84 -11.85
C ASN A 228 -9.98 -24.64 -10.99
N MET A 229 -11.17 -24.72 -10.42
CA MET A 229 -11.70 -23.76 -9.45
C MET A 229 -11.34 -24.11 -8.01
N GLN A 230 -10.75 -25.28 -7.75
CA GLN A 230 -10.30 -25.64 -6.40
C GLN A 230 -9.08 -24.81 -5.98
N ALA A 231 -9.03 -24.51 -4.69
CA ALA A 231 -7.86 -23.86 -4.08
C ALA A 231 -6.79 -24.90 -3.69
N GLY A 232 -5.59 -24.44 -3.38
CA GLY A 232 -4.50 -25.27 -2.84
C GLY A 232 -3.61 -25.94 -3.87
N ASN A 233 -3.84 -25.73 -5.16
CA ASN A 233 -3.01 -26.28 -6.23
C ASN A 233 -2.43 -25.20 -7.12
N PRO A 234 -1.13 -25.24 -7.44
CA PRO A 234 -0.57 -24.40 -8.50
C PRO A 234 -1.26 -24.69 -9.84
N GLY A 235 -1.47 -23.64 -10.64
CA GLY A 235 -2.10 -23.77 -11.97
C GLY A 235 -3.63 -23.83 -11.97
N THR A 236 -4.28 -23.78 -10.81
CA THR A 236 -5.72 -23.55 -10.72
C THR A 236 -6.04 -22.06 -10.76
N PHE A 237 -7.32 -21.71 -10.92
CA PHE A 237 -7.77 -20.31 -10.98
C PHE A 237 -7.37 -19.48 -9.74
N TRP A 238 -7.40 -20.06 -8.55
CA TRP A 238 -7.00 -19.44 -7.30
C TRP A 238 -5.53 -19.70 -6.92
N GLY A 239 -4.84 -20.50 -7.70
CA GLY A 239 -3.40 -20.73 -7.56
C GLY A 239 -2.58 -19.83 -8.48
N ASN A 240 -1.27 -19.95 -8.41
CA ASN A 240 -0.28 -19.10 -9.10
C ASN A 240 -0.32 -19.11 -10.65
N GLY A 241 -1.37 -19.43 -11.28
CA GLY A 241 -1.53 -19.47 -12.75
C GLY A 241 -2.92 -19.07 -13.16
N GLY A 242 -3.71 -18.61 -12.21
CA GLY A 242 -5.10 -18.25 -12.44
C GLY A 242 -5.32 -16.76 -12.63
N PHE A 243 -6.29 -16.30 -11.92
CA PHE A 243 -6.92 -14.99 -12.09
C PHE A 243 -5.94 -13.83 -12.02
N ASP A 244 -4.84 -13.96 -11.29
CA ASP A 244 -4.13 -12.75 -10.94
C ASP A 244 -2.64 -12.86 -10.72
N MET A 245 -2.04 -13.82 -11.22
CA MET A 245 -0.61 -13.74 -11.35
C MET A 245 -0.04 -12.75 -10.27
N GLY A 246 1.04 -12.29 -10.22
CA GLY A 246 1.58 -11.48 -9.12
C GLY A 246 0.86 -10.15 -8.81
N SER A 247 0.19 -9.56 -9.80
CA SER A 247 -0.47 -8.25 -9.63
C SER A 247 -1.61 -8.25 -8.60
N TYR A 248 -2.26 -9.37 -8.41
CA TYR A 248 -3.38 -9.48 -7.48
C TYR A 248 -2.97 -9.41 -6.01
N SER A 249 -1.78 -9.84 -5.70
CA SER A 249 -1.23 -9.75 -4.35
C SER A 249 -0.81 -8.34 -3.97
N LEU A 250 -0.79 -7.41 -4.93
CA LEU A 250 -0.61 -5.98 -4.66
C LEU A 250 -1.92 -5.39 -4.15
N ILE A 251 -1.83 -4.56 -3.13
CA ILE A 251 -2.95 -3.85 -2.51
C ILE A 251 -2.62 -2.36 -2.39
N ASP A 252 -3.67 -1.53 -2.44
CA ASP A 252 -3.56 -0.12 -2.06
C ASP A 252 -3.27 -0.02 -0.56
N LYS A 253 -2.19 0.66 -0.19
CA LYS A 253 -1.79 0.83 1.20
C LYS A 253 -2.30 2.11 1.86
N SER A 254 -3.26 2.79 1.24
CA SER A 254 -3.93 3.93 1.84
C SER A 254 -4.67 3.55 3.11
N TYR A 255 -4.71 4.47 4.07
CA TYR A 255 -5.51 4.29 5.28
C TYR A 255 -5.86 5.59 5.98
N ILE A 256 -6.90 5.51 6.83
CA ILE A 256 -7.20 6.46 7.88
C ILE A 256 -7.20 5.71 9.21
N LYS A 257 -6.42 6.16 10.18
CA LYS A 257 -6.27 5.50 11.48
C LYS A 257 -6.53 6.48 12.62
N LEU A 258 -7.42 6.11 13.54
CA LEU A 258 -7.55 6.79 14.83
C LEU A 258 -6.45 6.25 15.76
N ARG A 259 -5.34 7.00 15.85
CA ARG A 259 -4.15 6.61 16.59
C ARG A 259 -4.37 6.58 18.09
N SER A 260 -4.99 7.64 18.57
CA SER A 260 -5.30 7.77 19.98
C SER A 260 -6.59 8.54 20.19
N ILE A 261 -7.28 8.23 21.29
CA ILE A 261 -8.28 9.06 21.91
C ILE A 261 -8.07 9.00 23.42
N ALA A 262 -8.11 10.15 24.08
CA ALA A 262 -7.98 10.22 25.52
C ALA A 262 -9.00 11.18 26.11
N LEU A 263 -9.70 10.74 27.14
CA LEU A 263 -10.57 11.54 27.98
C LEU A 263 -9.94 11.65 29.36
N SER A 264 -9.75 12.86 29.83
CA SER A 264 -9.16 13.13 31.15
C SER A 264 -10.06 14.09 31.90
N TRP A 265 -10.12 13.90 33.21
CA TRP A 265 -10.85 14.78 34.12
C TRP A 265 -9.98 15.10 35.32
N GLU A 266 -9.73 16.39 35.52
CA GLU A 266 -9.08 16.92 36.72
C GLU A 266 -10.19 17.24 37.75
N LEU A 267 -10.09 16.62 38.93
CA LEU A 267 -11.09 16.84 39.98
C LEU A 267 -10.99 18.28 40.47
N PRO A 268 -12.14 18.92 40.70
CA PRO A 268 -12.16 20.27 41.28
C PRO A 268 -11.43 20.35 42.64
N ASN A 269 -10.59 21.36 42.80
CA ASN A 269 -9.81 21.53 44.05
C ASN A 269 -10.68 21.53 45.32
N LYS A 270 -11.94 22.00 45.23
CA LYS A 270 -12.90 21.97 46.34
C LYS A 270 -13.19 20.56 46.85
N TRP A 271 -13.07 19.53 46.04
CA TRP A 271 -13.29 18.13 46.44
C TRP A 271 -12.05 17.54 47.14
N LEU A 272 -10.90 18.18 46.93
CA LEU A 272 -9.61 17.74 47.46
C LEU A 272 -9.23 18.48 48.76
N ALA A 273 -9.97 19.53 49.15
CA ALA A 273 -9.61 20.44 50.22
C ALA A 273 -9.35 19.75 51.60
N ASN A 274 -10.01 18.63 51.87
CA ASN A 274 -9.86 17.85 53.10
C ASN A 274 -9.08 16.53 52.88
N THR A 275 -8.34 16.41 51.78
CA THR A 275 -7.54 15.23 51.47
C THR A 275 -6.07 15.59 51.42
N PRO A 276 -5.15 14.62 51.51
CA PRO A 276 -3.72 14.89 51.37
C PRO A 276 -3.30 15.17 49.92
N PHE A 277 -4.26 15.11 48.94
CA PHE A 277 -3.94 15.28 47.52
C PHE A 277 -4.12 16.75 47.10
N GLN A 278 -3.10 17.27 46.40
CA GLN A 278 -3.15 18.62 45.79
C GLN A 278 -3.86 18.66 44.46
N ALA A 279 -3.76 17.56 43.69
CA ALA A 279 -4.44 17.39 42.42
C ALA A 279 -4.70 15.89 42.17
N VAL A 280 -5.83 15.59 41.56
CA VAL A 280 -6.17 14.23 41.11
C VAL A 280 -6.71 14.34 39.68
N ARG A 281 -6.15 13.55 38.78
CA ARG A 281 -6.59 13.41 37.40
C ARG A 281 -6.97 11.95 37.14
N LEU A 282 -8.16 11.75 36.61
CA LEU A 282 -8.63 10.47 36.09
C LEU A 282 -8.53 10.52 34.56
N SER A 283 -8.00 9.47 33.94
CA SER A 283 -7.86 9.41 32.50
C SER A 283 -8.23 8.02 31.98
N ALA A 284 -8.98 8.02 30.88
CA ALA A 284 -9.22 6.85 30.05
C ALA A 284 -8.64 7.12 28.64
N PHE A 285 -7.95 6.16 28.08
CA PHE A 285 -7.36 6.29 26.75
C PHE A 285 -7.50 5.00 25.96
N GLY A 286 -7.56 5.13 24.65
CA GLY A 286 -7.54 4.02 23.72
C GLY A 286 -6.60 4.35 22.55
N ASN A 287 -5.87 3.34 22.06
CA ASN A 287 -4.95 3.47 20.94
C ASN A 287 -5.38 2.55 19.81
N ASN A 288 -5.19 3.00 18.54
CA ASN A 288 -5.48 2.25 17.33
C ASN A 288 -6.91 1.66 17.30
N LEU A 289 -7.88 2.46 17.74
CA LEU A 289 -9.28 2.02 17.90
C LEU A 289 -10.01 1.85 16.57
N PHE A 290 -9.56 2.53 15.55
CA PHE A 290 -10.21 2.52 14.24
C PHE A 290 -9.18 2.55 13.13
N LEU A 291 -9.34 1.65 12.16
CA LEU A 291 -8.59 1.59 10.91
C LEU A 291 -9.59 1.48 9.75
N TRP A 292 -9.48 2.39 8.81
CA TRP A 292 -10.16 2.31 7.53
C TRP A 292 -9.11 2.14 6.42
N THR A 293 -9.37 1.18 5.52
CA THR A 293 -8.56 0.86 4.34
C THR A 293 -9.44 0.81 3.10
N PRO A 294 -8.90 0.95 1.89
CA PRO A 294 -9.63 0.67 0.66
C PRO A 294 -10.18 -0.75 0.61
N SER A 295 -11.22 -0.95 -0.20
CA SER A 295 -11.95 -2.23 -0.29
C SER A 295 -11.13 -3.41 -0.84
N ASP A 296 -10.04 -3.13 -1.56
CA ASP A 296 -9.10 -4.14 -2.05
C ASP A 296 -8.11 -4.64 -0.97
N ASN A 297 -8.01 -3.91 0.14
CA ASN A 297 -7.23 -4.29 1.31
C ASN A 297 -8.12 -4.62 2.51
N THR A 298 -8.64 -5.83 2.54
CA THR A 298 -9.38 -6.39 3.69
C THR A 298 -8.55 -7.37 4.51
N PHE A 299 -7.26 -7.51 4.23
CA PHE A 299 -6.41 -8.60 4.74
C PHE A 299 -5.42 -8.14 5.80
N VAL A 300 -4.87 -6.93 5.67
CA VAL A 300 -3.76 -6.48 6.51
C VAL A 300 -3.88 -5.01 6.90
N ASP A 301 -3.34 -4.66 8.06
CA ASP A 301 -3.04 -3.28 8.39
C ASP A 301 -1.85 -2.81 7.55
N PRO A 302 -1.97 -1.77 6.72
CA PRO A 302 -0.90 -1.31 5.82
C PRO A 302 0.39 -0.86 6.53
N GLU A 303 0.36 -0.67 7.84
CA GLU A 303 1.55 -0.37 8.63
C GLU A 303 2.27 -1.61 9.16
N MET A 304 1.60 -2.75 9.14
CA MET A 304 2.22 -4.03 9.52
C MET A 304 3.04 -4.53 8.35
N SER A 305 4.33 -4.61 8.52
CA SER A 305 5.24 -5.15 7.52
C SER A 305 5.97 -6.39 8.04
N SER A 306 6.22 -7.34 7.15
CA SER A 306 7.14 -8.43 7.41
C SER A 306 8.57 -7.89 7.45
N PHE A 307 9.38 -8.39 8.35
CA PHE A 307 10.82 -8.09 8.41
C PHE A 307 11.19 -6.60 8.55
N GLY A 308 10.30 -5.75 9.04
CA GLY A 308 10.61 -4.34 9.30
C GLY A 308 10.80 -3.47 8.04
N ASN A 309 10.26 -3.90 6.90
CA ASN A 309 10.21 -3.10 5.68
C ASN A 309 8.75 -2.85 5.26
N ASP A 310 8.50 -1.71 4.62
CA ASP A 310 7.15 -1.32 4.16
C ASP A 310 6.75 -1.98 2.82
N LEU A 311 7.43 -3.03 2.41
CA LEU A 311 7.33 -3.62 1.09
C LEU A 311 6.38 -4.80 1.05
N GLU A 312 6.25 -5.51 2.16
CA GLU A 312 5.49 -6.74 2.28
C GLU A 312 4.63 -6.70 3.54
N GLY A 313 3.32 -6.69 3.38
CA GLY A 313 2.35 -6.78 4.47
C GLY A 313 2.10 -8.21 4.90
N GLN A 314 1.98 -8.43 6.20
CA GLN A 314 1.54 -9.69 6.78
C GLN A 314 0.04 -9.83 6.75
#